data_1d93f64725f673bc4d830898ef5e4887
#
_entry.id   1d93f64725f673bc4d830898ef5e4887
#
_cell.length_a   1.000
_cell.length_b   1.000
_cell.length_c   1.000
_cell.angle_alpha   90.00
_cell.angle_beta   90.00
_cell.angle_gamma   90.00
#
_symmetry.space_group_name_H-M   'P 1'
#
loop_
_entity.id
_entity.type
_entity.pdbx_description
1 polymer ?
#
loop_
_entity_poly.entity_id
_entity_poly.type
_entity_poly.pdbx_seq_one_letter_code
_entity_poly.pdbx_strand_id
1 'polypeptide(L)'
;MRERRQYTRVPESLQIAYEVLPAEAIKEYLTKDISQGGIRFCTHEFIPKDTHLKIRITFPRTLFSFEALVKCMWVSEVHCGEEFEVGVEFIDLPSEIIDYLISYIKVSLKFKEG
;
A
#
# COMPACT_ATOMS: atom_id res chain seq x y z
N MET A 1 -13.71 22.27 3.46
CA MET A 1 -12.55 21.46 3.27
C MET A 1 -12.91 20.01 3.12
N ARG A 2 -12.35 19.41 2.17
CA ARG A 2 -12.72 18.06 1.86
C ARG A 2 -11.92 17.05 2.60
N GLU A 3 -12.56 16.00 3.01
CA GLU A 3 -11.91 14.90 3.66
C GLU A 3 -10.96 14.22 2.69
N ARG A 4 -9.69 14.14 3.04
CA ARG A 4 -8.74 13.54 2.17
C ARG A 4 -8.75 12.05 2.24
N ARG A 5 -8.96 11.53 3.44
CA ARG A 5 -8.91 10.10 3.65
C ARG A 5 -10.31 9.60 3.81
N GLN A 6 -10.78 8.91 2.80
CA GLN A 6 -12.14 8.40 2.77
C GLN A 6 -12.27 7.04 3.42
N TYR A 7 -11.16 6.35 3.65
CA TYR A 7 -11.19 4.96 4.11
C TYR A 7 -10.37 4.80 5.36
N THR A 8 -10.83 3.90 6.23
CA THR A 8 -10.11 3.58 7.45
C THR A 8 -8.79 2.90 7.12
N ARG A 9 -7.74 3.34 7.79
CA ARG A 9 -6.41 2.73 7.65
C ARG A 9 -6.09 1.96 8.90
N VAL A 10 -5.45 0.81 8.73
CA VAL A 10 -4.98 0.02 9.86
C VAL A 10 -3.47 -0.19 9.72
N PRO A 11 -2.72 -0.10 10.83
CA PRO A 11 -1.29 -0.35 10.80
C PRO A 11 -1.05 -1.85 10.68
N GLU A 12 -0.50 -2.25 9.56
CA GLU A 12 -0.23 -3.65 9.26
C GLU A 12 1.05 -3.74 8.44
N SER A 13 1.92 -4.68 8.79
CA SER A 13 3.14 -4.91 8.05
C SER A 13 2.92 -6.07 7.10
N LEU A 14 2.50 -5.76 5.89
CA LEU A 14 2.27 -6.76 4.85
C LEU A 14 3.45 -6.77 3.89
N GLN A 15 3.76 -7.92 3.36
CA GLN A 15 4.82 -8.03 2.36
C GLN A 15 4.34 -7.44 1.05
N ILE A 16 5.18 -6.60 0.45
CA ILE A 16 4.89 -6.09 -0.89
C ILE A 16 6.11 -6.28 -1.78
N ALA A 17 5.82 -6.49 -3.05
CA ALA A 17 6.83 -6.45 -4.10
C ALA A 17 6.35 -5.45 -5.11
N TYR A 18 7.16 -4.44 -5.44
CA TYR A 18 6.72 -3.44 -6.38
C TYR A 18 7.70 -3.25 -7.50
N GLU A 19 7.19 -2.71 -8.58
CA GLU A 19 7.95 -2.45 -9.79
C GLU A 19 7.50 -1.10 -10.32
N VAL A 20 8.45 -0.18 -10.49
CA VAL A 20 8.15 1.14 -11.04
C VAL A 20 7.98 1.00 -12.54
N LEU A 21 6.94 1.64 -13.11
CA LEU A 21 6.67 1.53 -14.54
C LEU A 21 7.23 2.74 -15.27
N PRO A 22 7.76 2.54 -16.49
CA PRO A 22 7.92 1.25 -17.18
C PRO A 22 8.85 0.31 -16.41
N ALA A 23 8.74 -0.97 -16.70
CA ALA A 23 9.29 -2.03 -15.86
C ALA A 23 10.75 -1.83 -15.49
N GLU A 24 11.04 -2.00 -14.23
CA GLU A 24 12.37 -1.97 -13.65
C GLU A 24 12.52 -3.18 -12.74
N ALA A 25 13.60 -3.20 -11.97
CA ALA A 25 13.80 -4.30 -11.04
C ALA A 25 12.70 -4.31 -9.98
N ILE A 26 12.29 -5.50 -9.57
CA ILE A 26 11.29 -5.67 -8.52
C ILE A 26 11.96 -5.45 -7.17
N LYS A 27 11.31 -4.72 -6.28
CA LYS A 27 11.81 -4.43 -4.96
C LYS A 27 10.79 -4.87 -3.92
N GLU A 28 11.29 -5.38 -2.80
CA GLU A 28 10.43 -5.96 -1.76
C GLU A 28 10.56 -5.18 -0.47
N TYR A 29 9.41 -4.87 0.14
CA TYR A 29 9.35 -4.11 1.37
C TYR A 29 8.14 -4.55 2.19
N LEU A 30 7.94 -3.89 3.33
CA LEU A 30 6.74 -4.09 4.15
C LEU A 30 5.92 -2.82 4.16
N THR A 31 4.61 -2.97 4.24
CA THR A 31 3.74 -1.82 4.37
C THR A 31 3.79 -1.29 5.79
N LYS A 32 3.42 -0.02 5.96
CA LYS A 32 3.20 0.57 7.26
C LYS A 32 1.72 0.53 7.62
N ASP A 33 0.87 0.74 6.65
CA ASP A 33 -0.56 0.62 6.88
C ASP A 33 -1.25 0.31 5.57
N ILE A 34 -2.51 -0.07 5.68
CA ILE A 34 -3.32 -0.41 4.52
C ILE A 34 -4.76 0.05 4.75
N SER A 35 -5.41 0.46 3.65
CA SER A 35 -6.84 0.74 3.63
C SER A 35 -7.39 0.14 2.34
N GLN A 36 -8.71 0.22 2.16
CA GLN A 36 -9.26 -0.25 0.89
C GLN A 36 -8.88 0.67 -0.27
N GLY A 37 -8.36 1.86 0.00
CA GLY A 37 -7.96 2.80 -1.04
C GLY A 37 -6.49 2.76 -1.41
N GLY A 38 -5.63 2.19 -0.55
CA GLY A 38 -4.21 2.18 -0.84
C GLY A 38 -3.36 1.72 0.32
N ILE A 39 -2.06 1.87 0.16
CA ILE A 39 -1.09 1.50 1.21
C ILE A 39 -0.06 2.59 1.37
N ARG A 40 0.68 2.50 2.47
CA ARG A 40 1.80 3.36 2.76
C ARG A 40 2.99 2.46 3.11
N PHE A 41 4.15 2.78 2.58
CA PHE A 41 5.36 1.99 2.85
C PHE A 41 6.59 2.88 2.76
N CYS A 42 7.70 2.38 3.31
CA CYS A 42 8.99 3.07 3.21
C CYS A 42 9.88 2.34 2.24
N THR A 43 10.69 3.09 1.51
CA THR A 43 11.61 2.53 0.53
C THR A 43 12.87 3.38 0.52
N HIS A 44 13.94 2.85 -0.07
CA HIS A 44 15.19 3.58 -0.20
C HIS A 44 15.30 4.32 -1.53
N GLU A 45 14.22 4.37 -2.27
CA GLU A 45 14.21 4.97 -3.58
C GLU A 45 13.20 6.09 -3.63
N PHE A 46 13.58 7.22 -4.23
CA PHE A 46 12.63 8.31 -4.41
C PHE A 46 11.65 7.95 -5.53
N ILE A 47 10.36 7.97 -5.22
CA ILE A 47 9.32 7.70 -6.20
C ILE A 47 8.51 8.97 -6.36
N PRO A 48 8.63 9.65 -7.50
CA PRO A 48 7.90 10.92 -7.69
C PRO A 48 6.39 10.75 -7.63
N LYS A 49 5.73 11.79 -7.18
CA LYS A 49 4.28 11.84 -7.23
C LYS A 49 3.79 11.54 -8.64
N ASP A 50 2.69 10.84 -8.74
CA ASP A 50 2.02 10.45 -9.99
C ASP A 50 2.71 9.33 -10.76
N THR A 51 3.77 8.77 -10.21
CA THR A 51 4.40 7.59 -10.79
C THR A 51 3.47 6.40 -10.62
N HIS A 52 3.37 5.57 -11.67
CA HIS A 52 2.60 4.35 -11.60
C HIS A 52 3.52 3.18 -11.21
N LEU A 53 3.01 2.32 -10.35
CA LEU A 53 3.72 1.12 -9.95
C LEU A 53 2.79 -0.07 -10.08
N LYS A 54 3.39 -1.21 -10.34
CA LYS A 54 2.69 -2.48 -10.23
C LYS A 54 3.12 -3.10 -8.92
N ILE A 55 2.16 -3.50 -8.10
CA ILE A 55 2.47 -3.94 -6.77
C ILE A 55 1.77 -5.26 -6.47
N ARG A 56 2.48 -6.17 -5.80
CA ARG A 56 1.89 -7.40 -5.30
C ARG A 56 1.88 -7.32 -3.78
N ILE A 57 0.73 -7.56 -3.18
CA ILE A 57 0.59 -7.57 -1.73
C ILE A 57 0.29 -8.99 -1.29
N THR A 58 1.02 -9.47 -0.29
CA THR A 58 0.84 -10.81 0.25
C THR A 58 0.41 -10.72 1.71
N PHE A 59 -0.66 -11.43 2.04
CA PHE A 59 -1.22 -11.47 3.39
C PHE A 59 -0.67 -12.71 4.07
N PRO A 60 0.18 -12.54 5.10
CA PRO A 60 0.97 -13.65 5.63
C PRO A 60 0.17 -14.81 6.20
N ARG A 61 -0.97 -14.54 6.82
CA ARG A 61 -1.71 -15.63 7.46
C ARG A 61 -2.37 -16.55 6.49
N THR A 62 -2.93 -16.00 5.42
CA THR A 62 -3.68 -16.80 4.46
C THR A 62 -2.86 -17.11 3.23
N LEU A 63 -1.71 -16.46 3.08
CA LEU A 63 -0.88 -16.53 1.89
C LEU A 63 -1.62 -16.05 0.64
N PHE A 64 -2.73 -15.37 0.84
CA PHE A 64 -3.45 -14.74 -0.26
C PHE A 64 -2.63 -13.57 -0.76
N SER A 65 -2.55 -13.43 -2.08
CA SER A 65 -1.88 -12.26 -2.63
C SER A 65 -2.65 -11.77 -3.84
N PHE A 66 -2.47 -10.50 -4.15
CA PHE A 66 -3.05 -9.94 -5.37
C PHE A 66 -2.11 -8.91 -5.94
N GLU A 67 -2.24 -8.64 -7.23
CA GLU A 67 -1.49 -7.59 -7.89
C GLU A 67 -2.42 -6.45 -8.23
N ALA A 68 -1.89 -5.25 -8.19
CA ALA A 68 -2.66 -4.06 -8.48
C ALA A 68 -1.78 -3.00 -9.12
N LEU A 69 -2.40 -2.19 -9.94
CA LEU A 69 -1.76 -0.98 -10.42
C LEU A 69 -2.05 0.10 -9.39
N VAL A 70 -1.02 0.85 -9.03
CA VAL A 70 -1.17 1.93 -8.05
C VAL A 70 -0.49 3.19 -8.59
N LYS A 71 -0.88 4.31 -8.01
CA LYS A 71 -0.28 5.59 -8.35
C LYS A 71 0.25 6.24 -7.09
N CYS A 72 1.47 6.77 -7.16
CA CYS A 72 2.07 7.47 -6.04
C CYS A 72 1.35 8.79 -5.83
N MET A 73 0.77 8.97 -4.66
CA MET A 73 0.03 10.18 -4.32
C MET A 73 0.89 11.20 -3.60
N TRP A 74 1.87 10.72 -2.83
CA TRP A 74 2.77 11.61 -2.13
C TRP A 74 4.02 10.83 -1.74
N VAL A 75 5.10 11.57 -1.53
CA VAL A 75 6.37 11.01 -1.07
C VAL A 75 6.96 12.00 -0.07
N SER A 76 7.57 11.47 0.97
CA SER A 76 8.16 12.29 2.03
C SER A 76 9.49 11.67 2.44
N GLU A 77 10.51 12.51 2.55
CA GLU A 77 11.82 12.06 2.96
C GLU A 77 11.83 11.90 4.48
N VAL A 78 12.30 10.75 4.96
CA VAL A 78 12.29 10.50 6.41
C VAL A 78 13.66 10.36 7.04
N HIS A 79 14.71 10.13 6.23
CA HIS A 79 16.07 10.08 6.76
C HIS A 79 17.03 10.70 5.77
N CYS A 80 17.16 12.01 5.80
CA CYS A 80 18.19 12.75 5.07
C CYS A 80 18.55 12.17 3.70
N GLY A 81 17.53 11.90 2.89
CA GLY A 81 17.75 11.41 1.55
C GLY A 81 17.98 9.93 1.41
N GLU A 82 17.99 9.21 2.53
CA GLU A 82 18.25 7.77 2.47
C GLU A 82 17.01 6.92 2.48
N GLU A 83 15.92 7.46 3.01
CA GLU A 83 14.69 6.69 3.10
C GLU A 83 13.50 7.60 2.84
N PHE A 84 12.51 7.06 2.15
CA PHE A 84 11.31 7.81 1.77
C PHE A 84 10.08 7.05 2.18
N GLU A 85 9.09 7.79 2.67
CA GLU A 85 7.77 7.23 2.93
C GLU A 85 6.90 7.57 1.75
N VAL A 86 6.17 6.58 1.24
CA VAL A 86 5.40 6.72 0.00
C VAL A 86 3.97 6.28 0.27
N GLY A 87 3.02 7.11 -0.18
CA GLY A 87 1.61 6.74 -0.14
C GLY A 87 1.11 6.51 -1.54
N VAL A 88 0.53 5.35 -1.78
CA VAL A 88 0.02 4.99 -3.10
C VAL A 88 -1.46 4.65 -3.03
N GLU A 89 -2.16 4.89 -4.15
CA GLU A 89 -3.58 4.66 -4.26
C GLU A 89 -3.83 3.56 -5.29
N PHE A 90 -4.70 2.61 -4.95
CA PHE A 90 -5.08 1.55 -5.89
C PHE A 90 -5.88 2.13 -7.05
N ILE A 91 -5.63 1.60 -8.25
CA ILE A 91 -6.35 1.98 -9.45
C ILE A 91 -7.14 0.76 -9.91
N ASP A 92 -8.46 0.90 -10.01
CA ASP A 92 -9.33 -0.13 -10.61
C ASP A 92 -9.19 -1.52 -10.00
N LEU A 93 -9.27 -1.61 -8.68
CA LEU A 93 -9.30 -2.92 -8.04
C LEU A 93 -10.61 -3.64 -8.36
N PRO A 94 -10.56 -4.95 -8.64
CA PRO A 94 -11.77 -5.74 -8.76
C PRO A 94 -12.57 -5.74 -7.46
N SER A 95 -13.89 -5.83 -7.59
CA SER A 95 -14.73 -5.77 -6.40
C SER A 95 -14.47 -6.88 -5.41
N GLU A 96 -14.06 -8.06 -5.87
CA GLU A 96 -13.72 -9.16 -4.97
C GLU A 96 -12.54 -8.81 -4.09
N ILE A 97 -11.57 -8.12 -4.64
CA ILE A 97 -10.39 -7.70 -3.88
C ILE A 97 -10.77 -6.62 -2.88
N ILE A 98 -11.61 -5.68 -3.30
CA ILE A 98 -12.09 -4.63 -2.39
C ILE A 98 -12.81 -5.27 -1.21
N ASP A 99 -13.68 -6.25 -1.48
CA ASP A 99 -14.42 -6.93 -0.42
C ASP A 99 -13.46 -7.63 0.54
N TYR A 100 -12.44 -8.28 0.00
CA TYR A 100 -11.43 -8.93 0.83
C TYR A 100 -10.74 -7.92 1.75
N LEU A 101 -10.35 -6.76 1.19
CA LEU A 101 -9.68 -5.73 1.95
C LEU A 101 -10.57 -5.18 3.06
N ILE A 102 -11.83 -4.95 2.76
CA ILE A 102 -12.78 -4.45 3.75
C ILE A 102 -12.88 -5.45 4.90
N SER A 103 -13.01 -6.72 4.58
CA SER A 103 -13.11 -7.77 5.62
C SER A 103 -11.83 -7.84 6.43
N TYR A 104 -10.69 -7.79 5.76
CA TYR A 104 -9.40 -7.86 6.43
C TYR A 104 -9.24 -6.71 7.42
N ILE A 105 -9.61 -5.50 6.99
CA ILE A 105 -9.50 -4.31 7.82
C ILE A 105 -10.41 -4.41 9.04
N LYS A 106 -11.62 -4.90 8.85
CA LYS A 106 -12.56 -5.06 9.95
C LYS A 106 -12.02 -6.03 11.00
N VAL A 107 -11.44 -7.13 10.55
CA VAL A 107 -10.86 -8.11 11.46
C VAL A 107 -9.67 -7.50 12.20
N SER A 108 -8.81 -6.78 11.48
CA SER A 108 -7.67 -6.12 12.11
C SER A 108 -8.09 -5.15 13.19
N LEU A 109 -9.12 -4.37 12.92
CA LEU A 109 -9.61 -3.41 13.91
C LEU A 109 -10.12 -4.11 15.16
N LYS A 110 -10.82 -5.23 14.99
CA LYS A 110 -11.30 -5.99 16.14
C LYS A 110 -10.16 -6.49 17.01
N PHE A 111 -9.13 -7.03 16.40
CA PHE A 111 -7.99 -7.52 17.17
C PHE A 111 -7.25 -6.40 17.87
N LYS A 112 -7.16 -5.26 17.23
CA LYS A 112 -6.44 -4.12 17.84
C LYS A 112 -7.20 -3.52 19.00
N GLU A 113 -8.51 -3.63 18.99
CA GLU A 113 -9.32 -3.12 20.06
C GLU A 113 -9.42 -4.06 21.25
N GLY A 114 -9.25 -5.33 20.96
CA GLY A 114 -9.38 -6.35 21.97
C GLY A 114 -8.16 -6.50 22.82
#